data_2e05002bd97fe68af309765ccc22bb72
#
_entry.id   2e05002bd97fe68af309765ccc22bb72
#
_cell.length_a   1.000
_cell.length_b   1.000
_cell.length_c   1.000
_cell.angle_alpha   90.00
_cell.angle_beta   90.00
_cell.angle_gamma   90.00
#
_symmetry.space_group_name_H-M   'P 1'
#
loop_
_entity.id
_entity.type
_entity.pdbx_description
1 polymer ?
#
loop_
_entity_poly.entity_id
_entity_poly.type
_entity_poly.pdbx_seq_one_letter_code
_entity_poly.pdbx_strand_id
1 'polypeptide(L)' 'MSAIRDARKRAGLTQKSMSETMGIPKRTIEDWERGIMTPPSYVERLVIKELNEIENRKRSE' A
#
# COMPACT_ATOMS: atom_id res chain seq x y z
N MET A 1 1.21 -13.89 -3.13
CA MET A 1 1.01 -12.97 -1.99
C MET A 1 1.73 -11.67 -2.26
N SER A 2 1.11 -10.56 -1.88
CA SER A 2 1.67 -9.24 -2.11
C SER A 2 1.97 -8.57 -0.78
N ALA A 3 3.22 -8.15 -0.61
CA ALA A 3 3.63 -7.43 0.61
C ALA A 3 2.89 -6.10 0.71
N ILE A 4 2.64 -5.45 -0.42
CA ILE A 4 1.90 -4.19 -0.45
C ILE A 4 0.45 -4.42 -0.03
N ARG A 5 -0.18 -5.48 -0.55
CA ARG A 5 -1.56 -5.80 -0.18
C ARG A 5 -1.66 -6.09 1.32
N ASP A 6 -0.74 -6.87 1.86
CA ASP A 6 -0.76 -7.21 3.28
C ASP A 6 -0.58 -5.96 4.14
N ALA A 7 0.34 -5.08 3.77
CA ALA A 7 0.56 -3.84 4.50
C ALA A 7 -0.65 -2.92 4.39
N ARG A 8 -1.28 -2.87 3.22
CA ARG A 8 -2.48 -2.08 3.01
C ARG A 8 -3.61 -2.53 3.94
N LYS A 9 -3.81 -3.84 4.03
CA LYS A 9 -4.86 -4.39 4.88
C LYS A 9 -4.58 -4.13 6.36
N ARG A 10 -3.32 -4.25 6.77
CA ARG A 10 -2.96 -3.93 8.16
C ARG A 10 -3.21 -2.45 8.48
N ALA A 11 -3.03 -1.58 7.49
CA ALA A 11 -3.30 -0.15 7.66
C ALA A 11 -4.80 0.18 7.64
N GLY A 12 -5.64 -0.81 7.32
CA GLY A 12 -7.08 -0.62 7.29
C GLY A 12 -7.58 0.14 6.07
N LEU A 13 -6.80 0.11 4.99
CA LEU A 13 -7.15 0.86 3.78
C LEU A 13 -7.70 -0.05 2.69
N THR A 14 -8.67 0.47 1.94
CA THR A 14 -9.09 -0.15 0.69
C THR A 14 -8.13 0.31 -0.41
N GLN A 15 -8.20 -0.33 -1.57
CA GLN A 15 -7.40 0.13 -2.71
C GLN A 15 -7.74 1.59 -3.06
N LYS A 16 -9.03 1.93 -2.99
CA LYS A 16 -9.46 3.30 -3.29
C LYS A 16 -8.89 4.29 -2.28
N SER A 17 -9.01 3.99 -0.98
CA SER A 17 -8.54 4.93 0.04
C SER A 17 -7.01 5.03 0.03
N MET A 18 -6.31 3.92 -0.26
CA MET A 18 -4.87 3.98 -0.41
C MET A 18 -4.48 4.87 -1.59
N SER A 19 -5.20 4.73 -2.71
CA SER A 19 -4.96 5.57 -3.88
C SER A 19 -5.10 7.05 -3.52
N GLU A 20 -6.16 7.39 -2.81
CA GLU A 20 -6.42 8.79 -2.42
C GLU A 20 -5.40 9.30 -1.42
N THR A 21 -5.02 8.48 -0.46
CA THR A 21 -4.10 8.87 0.60
C THR A 21 -2.67 9.04 0.09
N MET A 22 -2.25 8.16 -0.80
CA MET A 22 -0.86 8.11 -1.23
C MET A 22 -0.61 8.71 -2.61
N GLY A 23 -1.67 9.08 -3.32
CA GLY A 23 -1.52 9.67 -4.64
C GLY A 23 -1.09 8.68 -5.71
N ILE A 24 -1.35 7.40 -5.50
CA ILE A 24 -1.01 6.35 -6.45
C ILE A 24 -2.27 5.98 -7.24
N PRO A 25 -2.21 5.91 -8.57
CA PRO A 25 -3.39 5.50 -9.33
C PRO A 25 -3.90 4.15 -8.86
N LYS A 26 -5.21 4.03 -8.69
CA LYS A 26 -5.82 2.78 -8.22
C LYS A 26 -5.44 1.61 -9.11
N ARG A 27 -5.40 1.84 -10.43
CA ARG A 27 -5.02 0.80 -11.39
C ARG A 27 -3.61 0.27 -11.11
N THR A 28 -2.70 1.16 -10.73
CA THR A 28 -1.34 0.75 -10.39
C THR A 28 -1.33 -0.15 -9.17
N ILE A 29 -2.11 0.19 -8.15
CA ILE A 29 -2.22 -0.63 -6.94
C ILE A 29 -2.78 -2.00 -7.30
N GLU A 30 -3.82 -2.04 -8.12
CA GLU A 30 -4.42 -3.30 -8.57
C GLU A 30 -3.41 -4.18 -9.30
N ASP A 31 -2.63 -3.57 -10.19
CA ASP A 31 -1.65 -4.31 -10.99
C ASP A 31 -0.54 -4.87 -10.10
N TRP A 32 -0.09 -4.08 -9.12
CA TRP A 32 0.90 -4.57 -8.15
C TRP A 32 0.37 -5.76 -7.35
N GLU A 33 -0.88 -5.68 -6.89
CA GLU A 33 -1.44 -6.73 -6.05
C GLU A 33 -1.77 -7.99 -6.83
N ARG A 34 -2.04 -7.86 -8.13
CA ARG A 34 -2.28 -9.00 -9.03
C ARG A 34 -0.99 -9.62 -9.53
N GLY A 35 0.14 -8.94 -9.38
CA GLY A 35 1.40 -9.42 -9.91
C GLY A 35 1.57 -9.15 -11.40
N ILE A 36 0.70 -8.31 -11.99
CA ILE A 36 0.82 -7.92 -13.40
C ILE A 36 2.01 -7.01 -13.58
N MET A 37 2.23 -6.10 -12.64
CA MET A 37 3.39 -5.22 -12.61
C MET A 37 4.03 -5.30 -11.24
N THR A 38 5.36 -5.24 -11.22
CA THR A 38 6.12 -5.26 -9.98
C THR A 38 6.76 -3.88 -9.80
N PRO A 39 6.53 -3.20 -8.67
CA PRO A 39 7.20 -1.92 -8.45
C PRO A 39 8.70 -2.13 -8.27
N PRO A 40 9.54 -1.15 -8.62
CA PRO A 40 10.94 -1.21 -8.25
C PRO A 40 11.09 -1.42 -6.75
N SER A 41 12.13 -2.11 -6.33
CA SER A 41 12.28 -2.47 -4.92
C SER A 41 12.29 -1.25 -4.00
N TYR A 42 12.88 -0.13 -4.44
CA TYR A 42 12.90 1.06 -3.61
C TYR A 42 11.49 1.68 -3.48
N VAL A 43 10.67 1.59 -4.52
CA VAL A 43 9.28 2.06 -4.46
C VAL A 43 8.48 1.18 -3.52
N GLU A 44 8.61 -0.13 -3.64
CA GLU A 44 7.90 -1.05 -2.76
C GLU A 44 8.24 -0.78 -1.29
N ARG A 45 9.52 -0.59 -1.00
CA ARG A 45 9.97 -0.32 0.37
C ARG A 45 9.37 0.97 0.92
N LEU A 46 9.35 2.04 0.10
CA LEU A 46 8.79 3.31 0.52
C LEU A 46 7.28 3.22 0.75
N VAL A 47 6.58 2.51 -0.12
CA VAL A 47 5.14 2.33 0.01
C VAL A 47 4.81 1.56 1.28
N ILE A 48 5.53 0.47 1.53
CA ILE A 48 5.30 -0.35 2.72
C ILE A 48 5.64 0.45 3.98
N LYS A 49 6.70 1.24 3.95
CA LYS A 49 7.06 2.08 5.08
C LYS A 49 5.94 3.06 5.41
N GLU A 50 5.36 3.72 4.39
CA GLU A 50 4.27 4.66 4.62
C GLU A 50 3.04 3.95 5.16
N LEU A 51 2.72 2.78 4.64
CA LEU A 51 1.58 2.01 5.12
C LEU A 51 1.78 1.58 6.58
N ASN A 52 3.00 1.20 6.95
CA ASN A 52 3.31 0.84 8.33
C ASN A 52 3.17 2.04 9.26
N GLU A 53 3.53 3.22 8.80
CA GLU A 53 3.36 4.44 9.60
C GLU A 53 1.87 4.75 9.80
N ILE A 54 1.06 4.54 8.78
CA ILE A 54 -0.40 4.74 8.90
C ILE A 54 -0.96 3.75 9.92
N GLU A 55 -0.56 2.49 9.83
CA GLU A 55 -0.99 1.47 10.79
C GLU A 55 -0.61 1.87 12.22
N ASN A 56 0.62 2.32 12.41
CA ASN A 56 1.10 2.71 13.75
C ASN A 56 0.35 3.91 14.31
N ARG A 57 0.03 4.89 13.47
CA ARG A 57 -0.75 6.05 13.90
C ARG A 57 -2.14 5.63 14.38
N LYS A 58 -2.76 4.68 13.69
CA LYS A 58 -4.09 4.18 14.09
C LYS A 58 -4.03 3.43 15.41
N ARG A 59 -2.95 2.69 15.63
CA ARG A 59 -2.80 1.91 16.87
C ARG A 59 -2.50 2.78 18.08
N SER A 60 -2.02 4.00 17.85
CA SER A 60 -1.66 4.93 18.94
C SER A 60 -2.85 5.75 19.43
N GLU A 61 -3.98 5.73 18.71
CA GLU A 61 -5.16 6.52 19.07
C GLU A 61 -6.06 5.80 20.06
#